data_d02e769e2991f05f7ae8de2b75f0e971
#
_entry.id   d02e769e2991f05f7ae8de2b75f0e971
#
_cell.length_a   1.000
_cell.length_b   1.000
_cell.length_c   1.000
_cell.angle_alpha   90.00
_cell.angle_beta   90.00
_cell.angle_gamma   90.00
#
_symmetry.space_group_name_H-M   'P 1'
#
loop_
_entity.id
_entity.type
_entity.pdbx_description
1 polymer ?
#
loop_
_entity_poly.entity_id
_entity_poly.type
_entity_poly.pdbx_seq_one_letter_code
_entity_poly.pdbx_strand_id
1 'polypeptide(L)'
;DTKVGLGLVASGLYRMDRRDTLLQPSNVSLFSSVAISGFYMVGLRGANIFPKDRYRLNYLLYTFSFPSYFWGIGYDRNVDNANASKYTRKQNQAKVDFQIRVARNLYLGPVVSFDYVDGLRFRKPELLEGQRPSALSLGVGLVVNYDSRDVMTNAYRGWYVRLEQYAHPGWLGNRDVYGSTDLIADYYQRLWKGAVLAFDLHSQH
;
A
#
# COMPACT_ATOMS: atom_id res chain seq x y z
N ASP A 1 2.42 -21.89 -1.51
CA ASP A 1 1.55 -22.65 -0.57
C ASP A 1 1.84 -22.27 0.87
N THR A 2 1.04 -21.37 1.44
CA THR A 2 0.97 -21.10 2.88
C THR A 2 0.12 -22.18 3.53
N LYS A 3 0.71 -23.32 3.86
CA LYS A 3 -0.01 -24.52 4.32
C LYS A 3 -0.87 -24.27 5.57
N VAL A 4 -0.33 -23.61 6.58
CA VAL A 4 -1.03 -23.16 7.81
C VAL A 4 -0.37 -21.87 8.26
N GLY A 5 -1.16 -20.89 8.61
CA GLY A 5 -0.68 -19.59 9.09
C GLY A 5 -1.55 -19.06 10.21
N LEU A 6 -0.96 -18.24 11.05
CA LEU A 6 -1.62 -17.48 12.09
C LEU A 6 -1.47 -15.99 11.80
N GLY A 7 -2.56 -15.23 11.92
CA GLY A 7 -2.54 -13.77 11.78
C GLY A 7 -3.15 -13.10 13.00
N LEU A 8 -2.66 -11.93 13.34
CA LEU A 8 -3.12 -11.09 14.42
C LEU A 8 -3.32 -9.67 13.91
N VAL A 9 -4.47 -9.06 14.22
CA VAL A 9 -4.75 -7.66 13.92
C VAL A 9 -5.24 -6.98 15.19
N ALA A 10 -4.59 -5.88 15.55
CA ALA A 10 -5.03 -4.99 16.62
C ALA A 10 -5.33 -3.62 16.01
N SER A 11 -6.55 -3.12 16.20
CA SER A 11 -6.98 -1.85 15.64
C SER A 11 -7.57 -0.94 16.71
N GLY A 12 -7.22 0.35 16.65
CA GLY A 12 -7.76 1.40 17.49
C GLY A 12 -8.45 2.46 16.65
N LEU A 13 -9.62 2.93 17.12
CA LEU A 13 -10.32 4.08 16.61
C LEU A 13 -10.33 5.17 17.67
N TYR A 14 -9.98 6.39 17.31
CA TYR A 14 -9.94 7.51 18.23
C TYR A 14 -10.22 8.85 17.52
N ARG A 15 -10.63 9.85 18.28
CA ARG A 15 -10.74 11.24 17.80
C ARG A 15 -9.70 12.09 18.49
N MET A 16 -8.94 12.86 17.72
CA MET A 16 -7.96 13.81 18.28
C MET A 16 -8.63 14.95 19.04
N ASP A 17 -9.82 15.37 18.59
CA ASP A 17 -10.69 16.28 19.36
C ASP A 17 -11.98 15.53 19.74
N ARG A 18 -12.11 15.23 21.03
CA ARG A 18 -13.29 14.53 21.57
C ARG A 18 -14.55 15.39 21.59
N ARG A 19 -14.40 16.72 21.49
CA ARG A 19 -15.52 17.68 21.49
C ARG A 19 -16.14 17.81 20.10
N ASP A 20 -15.38 17.52 19.05
CA ASP A 20 -15.86 17.53 17.68
C ASP A 20 -16.49 16.18 17.34
N THR A 21 -17.81 16.08 17.55
CA THR A 21 -18.57 14.85 17.29
C THR A 21 -18.78 14.58 15.80
N LEU A 22 -18.60 15.59 14.95
CA LEU A 22 -18.71 15.47 13.49
C LEU A 22 -17.40 15.03 12.85
N LEU A 23 -16.27 15.15 13.58
CA LEU A 23 -14.98 14.69 13.10
C LEU A 23 -14.98 13.17 12.91
N GLN A 24 -14.61 12.72 11.72
CA GLN A 24 -14.41 11.31 11.44
C GLN A 24 -13.32 10.74 12.37
N PRO A 25 -13.45 9.50 12.86
CA PRO A 25 -12.45 8.91 13.73
C PRO A 25 -11.15 8.63 12.98
N SER A 26 -10.04 8.95 13.60
CA SER A 26 -8.72 8.46 13.25
C SER A 26 -8.63 6.97 13.53
N ASN A 27 -7.77 6.27 12.79
CA ASN A 27 -7.53 4.85 13.01
C ASN A 27 -6.04 4.55 13.03
N VAL A 28 -5.69 3.48 13.74
CA VAL A 28 -4.38 2.84 13.71
C VAL A 28 -4.58 1.34 13.78
N SER A 29 -3.87 0.60 12.96
CA SER A 29 -3.93 -0.87 12.94
C SER A 29 -2.53 -1.44 12.86
N LEU A 30 -2.21 -2.31 13.81
CA LEU A 30 -1.06 -3.20 13.77
C LEU A 30 -1.54 -4.54 13.24
N PHE A 31 -0.86 -5.10 12.25
CA PHE A 31 -1.18 -6.41 11.71
C PHE A 31 0.07 -7.26 11.58
N SER A 32 -0.06 -8.54 11.84
CA SER A 32 1.02 -9.52 11.70
C SER A 32 0.49 -10.85 11.21
N SER A 33 1.33 -11.59 10.51
CA SER A 33 1.02 -12.95 10.08
C SER A 33 2.28 -13.77 9.98
N VAL A 34 2.20 -15.04 10.37
CA VAL A 34 3.26 -16.03 10.23
C VAL A 34 2.69 -17.32 9.66
N ALA A 35 3.48 -18.05 8.88
CA ALA A 35 3.09 -19.35 8.36
C ALA A 35 4.24 -20.36 8.46
N ILE A 36 3.89 -21.65 8.56
CA ILE A 36 4.84 -22.75 8.63
C ILE A 36 5.74 -22.83 7.38
N SER A 37 5.29 -22.26 6.26
CA SER A 37 6.08 -22.15 5.03
C SER A 37 7.33 -21.24 5.14
N GLY A 38 7.51 -20.52 6.27
CA GLY A 38 8.53 -19.49 6.46
C GLY A 38 8.08 -18.08 6.03
N PHE A 39 6.78 -17.91 5.73
CA PHE A 39 6.19 -16.58 5.53
C PHE A 39 6.05 -15.87 6.88
N TYR A 40 6.42 -14.61 6.91
CA TYR A 40 6.01 -13.68 7.95
C TYR A 40 5.72 -12.30 7.37
N MET A 41 4.83 -11.59 8.02
CA MET A 41 4.49 -10.21 7.72
C MET A 41 4.20 -9.46 9.02
N VAL A 42 4.72 -8.25 9.14
CA VAL A 42 4.36 -7.31 10.22
C VAL A 42 4.16 -5.95 9.59
N GLY A 43 3.12 -5.24 9.98
CA GLY A 43 2.86 -3.92 9.45
C GLY A 43 2.01 -3.05 10.35
N LEU A 44 2.14 -1.75 10.13
CA LEU A 44 1.40 -0.69 10.79
C LEU A 44 0.77 0.19 9.72
N ARG A 45 -0.52 0.45 9.84
CA ARG A 45 -1.22 1.42 9.00
C ARG A 45 -2.08 2.33 9.84
N GLY A 46 -2.29 3.53 9.38
CA GLY A 46 -3.21 4.44 10.05
C GLY A 46 -3.57 5.65 9.22
N ALA A 47 -4.65 6.29 9.64
CA ALA A 47 -5.13 7.55 9.14
C ALA A 47 -5.48 8.45 10.33
N ASN A 48 -4.73 9.52 10.48
CA ASN A 48 -4.93 10.50 11.54
C ASN A 48 -5.65 11.71 10.98
N ILE A 49 -6.80 12.01 11.51
CA ILE A 49 -7.64 13.14 11.13
C ILE A 49 -7.53 14.20 12.24
N PHE A 50 -6.96 15.34 11.89
CA PHE A 50 -6.74 16.44 12.82
C PHE A 50 -8.02 17.27 13.02
N PRO A 51 -8.08 18.08 14.09
CA PRO A 51 -9.27 18.87 14.40
C PRO A 51 -9.79 19.69 13.22
N LYS A 52 -11.13 19.77 13.10
CA LYS A 52 -11.86 20.41 11.99
C LYS A 52 -11.59 19.77 10.63
N ASP A 53 -11.03 18.55 10.60
CA ASP A 53 -10.66 17.83 9.37
C ASP A 53 -9.81 18.67 8.41
N ARG A 54 -8.94 19.52 8.97
CA ARG A 54 -8.10 20.44 8.18
C ARG A 54 -6.87 19.74 7.62
N TYR A 55 -6.32 18.78 8.37
CA TYR A 55 -5.14 18.02 8.01
C TYR A 55 -5.42 16.54 8.15
N ARG A 56 -4.81 15.75 7.30
CA ARG A 56 -4.83 14.28 7.35
C ARG A 56 -3.41 13.75 7.21
N LEU A 57 -3.03 12.78 8.04
CA LEU A 57 -1.77 12.04 7.93
C LEU A 57 -2.10 10.57 7.74
N ASN A 58 -1.74 10.02 6.60
CA ASN A 58 -1.88 8.60 6.32
C ASN A 58 -0.50 7.95 6.28
N TYR A 59 -0.41 6.73 6.77
CA TYR A 59 0.83 5.97 6.75
C TYR A 59 0.56 4.48 6.61
N LEU A 60 1.45 3.81 5.89
CA LEU A 60 1.53 2.37 5.74
C LEU A 60 2.99 1.96 5.82
N LEU A 61 3.31 1.11 6.78
CA LEU A 61 4.65 0.58 7.01
C LEU A 61 4.51 -0.93 7.13
N TYR A 62 5.23 -1.70 6.34
CA TYR A 62 5.26 -3.14 6.54
C TYR A 62 6.56 -3.78 6.06
N THR A 63 6.85 -4.91 6.66
CA THR A 63 7.91 -5.82 6.26
C THR A 63 7.34 -7.21 6.11
N PHE A 64 7.77 -7.91 5.09
CA PHE A 64 7.42 -9.32 4.92
C PHE A 64 8.56 -10.14 4.34
N SER A 65 8.50 -11.44 4.58
CA SER A 65 9.34 -12.44 3.96
C SER A 65 8.46 -13.53 3.39
N PHE A 66 8.61 -13.82 2.11
CA PHE A 66 7.77 -14.76 1.40
C PHE A 66 8.59 -15.72 0.57
N PRO A 67 8.43 -17.06 0.74
CA PRO A 67 9.00 -18.04 -0.17
C PRO A 67 8.35 -17.92 -1.55
N SER A 68 9.13 -17.74 -2.58
CA SER A 68 8.66 -17.53 -3.94
C SER A 68 9.46 -18.36 -4.93
N TYR A 69 9.06 -18.34 -6.19
CA TYR A 69 9.76 -19.00 -7.28
C TYR A 69 10.18 -17.98 -8.33
N PHE A 70 11.31 -18.24 -8.95
CA PHE A 70 11.89 -17.44 -10.03
C PHE A 70 12.33 -18.39 -11.14
N TRP A 71 11.99 -18.09 -12.38
CA TRP A 71 12.25 -18.94 -13.55
C TRP A 71 13.37 -18.41 -14.45
N GLY A 72 13.98 -17.28 -14.08
CA GLY A 72 14.97 -16.59 -14.88
C GLY A 72 14.44 -15.33 -15.55
N ILE A 73 15.29 -14.70 -16.34
CA ILE A 73 14.98 -13.44 -17.02
C ILE A 73 14.59 -13.75 -18.46
N GLY A 74 13.49 -13.11 -18.93
CA GLY A 74 12.98 -13.23 -20.28
C GLY A 74 11.97 -14.36 -20.48
N TYR A 75 11.27 -14.31 -21.62
CA TYR A 75 10.16 -15.20 -21.95
C TYR A 75 10.60 -16.66 -22.05
N ASP A 76 11.68 -16.94 -22.78
CA ASP A 76 12.15 -18.29 -23.10
C ASP A 76 12.49 -19.11 -21.84
N ARG A 77 13.03 -18.44 -20.81
CA ARG A 77 13.34 -19.10 -19.52
C ARG A 77 12.10 -19.29 -18.65
N ASN A 78 11.16 -18.37 -18.71
CA ASN A 78 9.96 -18.42 -17.90
C ASN A 78 8.96 -19.48 -18.35
N VAL A 79 9.01 -19.93 -19.59
CA VAL A 79 8.14 -20.98 -20.13
C VAL A 79 8.52 -22.37 -19.61
N ASP A 80 9.80 -22.59 -19.32
CA ASP A 80 10.29 -23.89 -18.88
C ASP A 80 10.23 -24.03 -17.35
N ASN A 81 9.35 -24.92 -16.87
CA ASN A 81 9.22 -25.22 -15.46
C ASN A 81 10.48 -25.85 -14.83
N ALA A 82 11.37 -26.42 -15.64
CA ALA A 82 12.66 -26.92 -15.16
C ALA A 82 13.54 -25.78 -14.59
N ASN A 83 13.31 -24.54 -15.00
CA ASN A 83 14.00 -23.36 -14.48
C ASN A 83 13.48 -22.87 -13.12
N ALA A 84 12.40 -23.45 -12.60
CA ALA A 84 11.85 -23.04 -11.31
C ALA A 84 12.92 -23.10 -10.20
N SER A 85 13.30 -21.93 -9.69
CA SER A 85 14.24 -21.73 -8.60
C SER A 85 13.53 -21.15 -7.40
N LYS A 86 13.50 -21.90 -6.30
CA LYS A 86 12.93 -21.40 -5.04
C LYS A 86 13.88 -20.33 -4.46
N TYR A 87 13.30 -19.21 -4.03
CA TYR A 87 14.01 -18.15 -3.32
C TYR A 87 13.14 -17.56 -2.20
N THR A 88 13.71 -16.71 -1.37
CA THR A 88 12.98 -15.97 -0.35
C THR A 88 12.95 -14.49 -0.75
N ARG A 89 11.76 -13.94 -0.97
CA ARG A 89 11.56 -12.51 -1.19
C ARG A 89 11.36 -11.83 0.16
N LYS A 90 12.24 -10.89 0.49
CA LYS A 90 12.03 -9.93 1.57
C LYS A 90 11.64 -8.59 0.98
N GLN A 91 10.68 -7.93 1.60
CA GLN A 91 10.27 -6.58 1.19
C GLN A 91 10.00 -5.73 2.42
N ASN A 92 10.50 -4.49 2.37
CA ASN A 92 10.20 -3.45 3.34
C ASN A 92 9.55 -2.30 2.59
N GLN A 93 8.37 -1.91 3.00
CA GLN A 93 7.64 -0.82 2.37
C GLN A 93 7.21 0.21 3.40
N ALA A 94 7.37 1.48 3.04
CA ALA A 94 6.86 2.60 3.79
C ALA A 94 6.23 3.61 2.83
N LYS A 95 5.04 4.08 3.17
CA LYS A 95 4.32 5.11 2.44
C LYS A 95 3.71 6.06 3.48
N VAL A 96 3.98 7.35 3.31
CA VAL A 96 3.45 8.38 4.20
C VAL A 96 3.00 9.56 3.36
N ASP A 97 1.81 10.06 3.63
CA ASP A 97 1.31 11.30 3.03
C ASP A 97 0.73 12.23 4.10
N PHE A 98 0.90 13.52 3.88
CA PHE A 98 0.32 14.57 4.70
C PHE A 98 -0.52 15.48 3.81
N GLN A 99 -1.81 15.55 4.09
CA GLN A 99 -2.79 16.24 3.26
C GLN A 99 -3.38 17.44 3.99
N ILE A 100 -3.62 18.52 3.26
CA ILE A 100 -4.28 19.73 3.70
C ILE A 100 -5.60 19.87 2.96
N ARG A 101 -6.68 20.17 3.67
CA ARG A 101 -7.97 20.44 3.04
C ARG A 101 -7.92 21.79 2.30
N VAL A 102 -8.04 21.73 0.98
CA VAL A 102 -8.02 22.90 0.09
C VAL A 102 -9.42 23.37 -0.31
N ALA A 103 -10.40 22.46 -0.30
CA ALA A 103 -11.81 22.75 -0.52
C ALA A 103 -12.68 21.72 0.24
N ARG A 104 -14.01 21.85 0.14
CA ARG A 104 -14.92 20.88 0.73
C ARG A 104 -14.63 19.48 0.15
N ASN A 105 -14.33 18.50 1.03
CA ASN A 105 -14.02 17.12 0.68
C ASN A 105 -12.76 16.93 -0.19
N LEU A 106 -12.00 17.98 -0.48
CA LEU A 106 -10.82 17.93 -1.33
C LEU A 106 -9.56 18.23 -0.53
N TYR A 107 -8.59 17.32 -0.63
CA TYR A 107 -7.32 17.38 0.08
C TYR A 107 -6.17 17.26 -0.91
N LEU A 108 -5.10 17.98 -0.64
CA LEU A 108 -3.87 17.97 -1.43
C LEU A 108 -2.67 17.93 -0.48
N GLY A 109 -1.63 17.21 -0.87
CA GLY A 109 -0.40 17.21 -0.07
C GLY A 109 0.73 16.40 -0.67
N PRO A 110 1.90 16.45 -0.03
CA PRO A 110 3.03 15.61 -0.40
C PRO A 110 2.81 14.15 0.01
N VAL A 111 3.43 13.25 -0.75
CA VAL A 111 3.53 11.83 -0.46
C VAL A 111 4.96 11.36 -0.67
N VAL A 112 5.42 10.46 0.19
CA VAL A 112 6.71 9.79 0.06
C VAL A 112 6.51 8.28 0.12
N SER A 113 7.28 7.57 -0.68
CA SER A 113 7.28 6.11 -0.72
C SER A 113 8.70 5.57 -0.63
N PHE A 114 8.85 4.48 0.08
CA PHE A 114 10.04 3.67 0.18
C PHE A 114 9.65 2.23 -0.10
N ASP A 115 10.31 1.57 -1.02
CA ASP A 115 10.16 0.14 -1.27
C ASP A 115 11.56 -0.47 -1.47
N TYR A 116 11.90 -1.44 -0.64
CA TYR A 116 13.14 -2.20 -0.75
C TYR A 116 12.80 -3.68 -0.83
N VAL A 117 13.14 -4.28 -1.96
CA VAL A 117 12.96 -5.71 -2.22
C VAL A 117 14.31 -6.38 -2.26
N ASP A 118 14.44 -7.53 -1.62
CA ASP A 118 15.65 -8.35 -1.62
C ASP A 118 15.29 -9.83 -1.82
N GLY A 119 15.89 -10.43 -2.84
CA GLY A 119 15.81 -11.86 -3.13
C GLY A 119 16.95 -12.63 -2.48
N LEU A 120 16.63 -13.56 -1.60
CA LEU A 120 17.59 -14.31 -0.82
C LEU A 120 17.48 -15.82 -1.09
N ARG A 121 18.59 -16.54 -0.91
CA ARG A 121 18.61 -18.02 -0.91
C ARG A 121 18.11 -18.65 -2.21
N PHE A 122 18.54 -18.10 -3.36
CA PHE A 122 18.22 -18.70 -4.65
C PHE A 122 18.80 -20.11 -4.75
N ARG A 123 17.99 -21.09 -5.18
CA ARG A 123 18.48 -22.44 -5.48
C ARG A 123 19.35 -22.47 -6.76
N LYS A 124 19.00 -21.63 -7.72
CA LYS A 124 19.69 -21.48 -9.02
C LYS A 124 20.08 -20.03 -9.24
N PRO A 125 21.14 -19.53 -8.57
CA PRO A 125 21.54 -18.12 -8.68
C PRO A 125 22.02 -17.76 -10.09
N GLU A 126 22.45 -18.71 -10.90
CA GLU A 126 22.83 -18.54 -12.30
C GLU A 126 21.70 -17.95 -13.18
N LEU A 127 20.43 -18.16 -12.79
CA LEU A 127 19.28 -17.62 -13.50
C LEU A 127 19.16 -16.09 -13.36
N LEU A 128 19.89 -15.47 -12.44
CA LEU A 128 19.95 -14.01 -12.28
C LEU A 128 20.83 -13.35 -13.35
N GLU A 129 21.63 -14.11 -14.10
CA GLU A 129 22.51 -13.61 -15.18
C GLU A 129 23.41 -12.43 -14.76
N GLY A 130 23.87 -12.45 -13.51
CA GLY A 130 24.69 -11.39 -12.93
C GLY A 130 23.91 -10.16 -12.46
N GLN A 131 22.59 -10.16 -12.56
CA GLN A 131 21.77 -9.08 -12.01
C GLN A 131 21.71 -9.16 -10.48
N ARG A 132 21.58 -7.99 -9.87
CA ARG A 132 21.43 -7.91 -8.40
C ARG A 132 20.01 -8.39 -8.01
N PRO A 133 19.90 -9.22 -6.97
CA PRO A 133 18.60 -9.70 -6.48
C PRO A 133 17.84 -8.64 -5.67
N SER A 134 18.40 -7.46 -5.48
CA SER A 134 17.80 -6.39 -4.67
C SER A 134 17.47 -5.16 -5.50
N ALA A 135 16.37 -4.51 -5.18
CA ALA A 135 15.93 -3.26 -5.76
C ALA A 135 15.46 -2.29 -4.68
N LEU A 136 15.89 -1.03 -4.80
CA LEU A 136 15.45 0.09 -3.98
C LEU A 136 14.65 1.05 -4.85
N SER A 137 13.46 1.42 -4.38
CA SER A 137 12.62 2.45 -4.98
C SER A 137 12.23 3.48 -3.94
N LEU A 138 12.69 4.72 -4.14
CA LEU A 138 12.34 5.88 -3.32
C LEU A 138 11.57 6.87 -4.16
N GLY A 139 10.32 7.13 -3.76
CA GLY A 139 9.42 8.03 -4.46
C GLY A 139 9.07 9.26 -3.64
N VAL A 140 9.01 10.39 -4.31
CA VAL A 140 8.43 11.64 -3.79
C VAL A 140 7.35 12.11 -4.74
N GLY A 141 6.27 12.63 -4.21
CA GLY A 141 5.15 12.97 -5.07
C GLY A 141 4.09 13.84 -4.41
N LEU A 142 2.98 13.93 -5.10
CA LEU A 142 1.79 14.64 -4.66
C LEU A 142 0.59 13.70 -4.64
N VAL A 143 -0.28 13.89 -3.67
CA VAL A 143 -1.57 13.22 -3.55
C VAL A 143 -2.70 14.25 -3.65
N VAL A 144 -3.68 13.94 -4.48
CA VAL A 144 -4.99 14.61 -4.53
C VAL A 144 -6.03 13.61 -4.06
N ASN A 145 -6.81 13.97 -3.06
CA ASN A 145 -7.81 13.08 -2.49
C ASN A 145 -9.16 13.81 -2.35
N TYR A 146 -10.18 13.29 -3.02
CA TYR A 146 -11.56 13.72 -2.86
C TYR A 146 -12.35 12.65 -2.09
N ASP A 147 -12.88 13.00 -0.92
CA ASP A 147 -13.58 12.06 -0.05
C ASP A 147 -14.90 12.65 0.43
N SER A 148 -15.98 12.26 -0.21
CA SER A 148 -17.35 12.67 0.13
C SER A 148 -18.18 11.55 0.76
N ARG A 149 -17.53 10.47 1.18
CA ARG A 149 -18.20 9.36 1.87
C ARG A 149 -18.86 9.84 3.17
N ASP A 150 -20.04 9.32 3.44
CA ASP A 150 -20.75 9.60 4.70
C ASP A 150 -20.04 8.97 5.92
N VAL A 151 -19.46 7.78 5.76
CA VAL A 151 -18.66 7.09 6.77
C VAL A 151 -17.41 6.50 6.11
N MET A 152 -16.21 6.86 6.56
CA MET A 152 -14.96 6.43 5.92
C MET A 152 -14.72 4.92 6.00
N THR A 153 -15.12 4.29 7.11
CA THR A 153 -14.87 2.86 7.37
C THR A 153 -15.97 1.93 6.83
N ASN A 154 -17.16 2.48 6.57
CA ASN A 154 -18.31 1.71 6.07
C ASN A 154 -19.26 2.64 5.33
N ALA A 155 -18.89 3.00 4.11
CA ALA A 155 -19.62 3.98 3.31
C ALA A 155 -20.94 3.42 2.79
N TYR A 156 -22.01 4.19 2.93
CA TYR A 156 -23.33 3.93 2.32
C TYR A 156 -23.55 4.76 1.05
N ARG A 157 -22.87 5.90 0.94
CA ARG A 157 -22.97 6.81 -0.22
C ARG A 157 -21.75 7.72 -0.30
N GLY A 158 -21.48 8.20 -1.52
CA GLY A 158 -20.42 9.17 -1.79
C GLY A 158 -19.31 8.60 -2.65
N TRP A 159 -18.31 9.42 -2.87
CA TRP A 159 -17.13 9.14 -3.66
C TRP A 159 -15.88 9.16 -2.80
N TYR A 160 -14.96 8.30 -3.14
CA TYR A 160 -13.56 8.37 -2.73
C TYR A 160 -12.70 8.29 -3.98
N VAL A 161 -12.02 9.38 -4.30
CA VAL A 161 -11.10 9.43 -5.44
C VAL A 161 -9.74 9.88 -4.93
N ARG A 162 -8.73 9.05 -5.14
CA ARG A 162 -7.36 9.31 -4.72
C ARG A 162 -6.42 9.13 -5.90
N LEU A 163 -5.74 10.22 -6.26
CA LEU A 163 -4.70 10.23 -7.29
C LEU A 163 -3.37 10.54 -6.63
N GLU A 164 -2.40 9.70 -6.87
CA GLU A 164 -1.02 9.88 -6.45
C GLU A 164 -0.11 9.89 -7.66
N GLN A 165 0.73 10.89 -7.74
CA GLN A 165 1.75 11.01 -8.76
C GLN A 165 3.11 11.04 -8.09
N TYR A 166 3.97 10.09 -8.46
CA TYR A 166 5.33 9.96 -7.94
C TYR A 166 6.37 10.23 -9.01
N ALA A 167 7.50 10.77 -8.56
CA ALA A 167 8.77 10.74 -9.27
C ALA A 167 9.76 9.91 -8.45
N HIS A 168 10.51 9.05 -9.12
CA HIS A 168 11.58 8.21 -8.56
C HIS A 168 12.93 8.66 -9.14
N PRO A 169 13.48 9.80 -8.69
CA PRO A 169 14.69 10.37 -9.27
C PRO A 169 15.95 9.65 -8.79
N GLY A 170 17.00 9.66 -9.61
CA GLY A 170 18.28 9.02 -9.31
C GLY A 170 19.02 9.63 -8.10
N TRP A 171 18.82 10.92 -7.81
CA TRP A 171 19.45 11.58 -6.66
C TRP A 171 18.96 11.08 -5.30
N LEU A 172 17.80 10.39 -5.24
CA LEU A 172 17.35 9.67 -4.04
C LEU A 172 18.03 8.30 -3.86
N GLY A 173 18.85 7.87 -4.80
CA GLY A 173 19.52 6.57 -4.75
C GLY A 173 18.82 5.49 -5.59
N ASN A 174 17.80 5.85 -6.36
CA ASN A 174 17.18 4.95 -7.31
C ASN A 174 18.13 4.64 -8.45
N ARG A 175 18.20 3.36 -8.84
CA ARG A 175 18.97 2.93 -10.01
C ARG A 175 18.29 3.38 -11.31
N ASP A 176 16.98 3.21 -11.37
CA ASP A 176 16.18 3.55 -12.52
C ASP A 176 15.33 4.80 -12.19
N VAL A 177 15.32 5.74 -13.12
CA VAL A 177 14.53 6.98 -13.00
C VAL A 177 13.22 6.77 -13.73
N TYR A 178 12.10 6.92 -13.02
CA TYR A 178 10.77 6.75 -13.60
C TYR A 178 9.71 7.57 -12.85
N GLY A 179 8.56 7.71 -13.44
CA GLY A 179 7.35 8.23 -12.80
C GLY A 179 6.36 7.11 -12.58
N SER A 180 5.53 7.21 -11.56
CA SER A 180 4.40 6.31 -11.39
C SER A 180 3.14 7.05 -10.95
N THR A 181 2.00 6.58 -11.44
CA THR A 181 0.68 7.12 -11.15
C THR A 181 -0.16 6.04 -10.51
N ASP A 182 -0.80 6.34 -9.40
CA ASP A 182 -1.74 5.45 -8.71
C ASP A 182 -3.09 6.16 -8.58
N LEU A 183 -4.14 5.56 -9.12
CA LEU A 183 -5.50 6.07 -9.09
C LEU A 183 -6.42 5.06 -8.44
N ILE A 184 -7.13 5.49 -7.40
CA ILE A 184 -8.23 4.77 -6.79
C ILE A 184 -9.49 5.60 -6.95
N ALA A 185 -10.58 4.99 -7.39
CA ALA A 185 -11.86 5.66 -7.49
C ALA A 185 -12.99 4.73 -7.07
N ASP A 186 -13.56 5.01 -5.91
CA ASP A 186 -14.68 4.27 -5.34
C ASP A 186 -15.95 5.11 -5.39
N TYR A 187 -17.05 4.46 -5.72
CA TYR A 187 -18.37 5.05 -5.64
C TYR A 187 -19.32 4.18 -4.86
N TYR A 188 -20.06 4.77 -3.92
CA TYR A 188 -21.01 4.09 -3.06
C TYR A 188 -22.41 4.68 -3.26
N GLN A 189 -23.38 3.81 -3.54
CA GLN A 189 -24.79 4.17 -3.72
C GLN A 189 -25.66 3.29 -2.83
N ARG A 190 -26.32 3.92 -1.88
CA ARG A 190 -27.34 3.23 -1.09
C ARG A 190 -28.57 2.93 -1.96
N LEU A 191 -28.95 1.66 -2.05
CA LEU A 191 -30.13 1.22 -2.80
C LEU A 191 -31.37 1.19 -1.91
N TRP A 192 -31.30 0.46 -0.79
CA TRP A 192 -32.35 0.40 0.23
C TRP A 192 -31.73 0.10 1.60
N LYS A 193 -32.60 -0.08 2.63
CA LYS A 193 -32.12 -0.39 3.98
C LYS A 193 -31.34 -1.71 3.98
N GLY A 194 -30.05 -1.63 4.31
CA GLY A 194 -29.16 -2.79 4.36
C GLY A 194 -28.47 -3.18 3.05
N ALA A 195 -28.71 -2.45 1.93
CA ALA A 195 -28.04 -2.71 0.66
C ALA A 195 -27.32 -1.48 0.12
N VAL A 196 -26.08 -1.68 -0.29
CA VAL A 196 -25.20 -0.68 -0.92
C VAL A 196 -24.62 -1.28 -2.18
N LEU A 197 -24.68 -0.53 -3.27
CA LEU A 197 -23.93 -0.82 -4.49
C LEU A 197 -22.59 -0.08 -4.39
N ALA A 198 -21.50 -0.80 -4.53
CA ALA A 198 -20.15 -0.24 -4.53
C ALA A 198 -19.46 -0.54 -5.86
N PHE A 199 -18.81 0.47 -6.41
CA PHE A 199 -17.89 0.35 -7.54
C PHE A 199 -16.49 0.71 -7.04
N ASP A 200 -15.51 -0.05 -7.46
CA ASP A 200 -14.10 0.16 -7.19
C ASP A 200 -13.33 0.12 -8.52
N LEU A 201 -12.49 1.11 -8.72
CA LEU A 201 -11.55 1.20 -9.83
C LEU A 201 -10.17 1.50 -9.26
N HIS A 202 -9.22 0.63 -9.54
CA HIS A 202 -7.81 0.85 -9.22
C HIS A 202 -6.97 0.74 -10.50
N SER A 203 -6.18 1.75 -10.78
CA SER A 203 -5.25 1.81 -11.91
C SER A 203 -3.87 2.24 -11.43
N GLN A 204 -2.87 1.51 -11.86
CA GLN A 204 -1.47 1.79 -11.55
C GLN A 204 -0.67 1.80 -12.87
N HIS A 205 0.08 2.87 -13.08
CA HIS A 205 0.88 3.07 -14.30
C HIS A 205 2.28 3.57 -13.97
#